data_4c0ac8c052b15c2df9b40753e103c860
#
_entry.id   4c0ac8c052b15c2df9b40753e103c860
#
_cell.length_a   1.000
_cell.length_b   1.000
_cell.length_c   1.000
_cell.angle_alpha   90.00
_cell.angle_beta   90.00
_cell.angle_gamma   90.00
#
_symmetry.space_group_name_H-M   'P 1'
#
loop_
_entity.id
_entity.type
_entity.pdbx_description
1 polymer ?
#
loop_
_entity_poly.entity_id
_entity_poly.type
_entity_poly.pdbx_seq_one_letter_code
_entity_poly.pdbx_strand_id
1 'polypeptide(L)'
;LDGARIGVIGTGSTAVQLIPKLAARATHLTVFQRTPNWVLPRLERRYRWFDRALMHVPGYAAAVRLGWAGFLEWTRRGFDEGTVARCFMLALARWHRARQLRGVTDRAAFEAALTPPYPLGCKRIIYANDYYPTLAQPHVALVTE
;
A
#
# COMPACT_ATOMS: atom_id res chain seq x y z
N LEU A 1 -10.35 -22.66 -4.96
CA LEU A 1 -10.89 -21.30 -4.75
C LEU A 1 -11.34 -20.64 -6.07
N ASP A 2 -11.08 -21.28 -7.21
CA ASP A 2 -11.45 -20.75 -8.52
C ASP A 2 -12.99 -20.78 -8.66
N GLY A 3 -13.56 -19.65 -9.07
CA GLY A 3 -14.99 -19.51 -9.21
C GLY A 3 -15.79 -19.41 -7.90
N ALA A 4 -15.13 -19.37 -6.74
CA ALA A 4 -15.81 -19.28 -5.45
C ALA A 4 -16.24 -17.84 -5.11
N ARG A 5 -17.25 -17.72 -4.24
CA ARG A 5 -17.57 -16.48 -3.53
C ARG A 5 -16.76 -16.45 -2.23
N ILE A 6 -15.95 -15.42 -2.05
CA ILE A 6 -14.97 -15.35 -0.95
C ILE A 6 -15.26 -14.13 -0.07
N GLY A 7 -15.21 -14.32 1.24
CA GLY A 7 -15.24 -13.24 2.22
C GLY A 7 -13.87 -13.10 2.90
N VAL A 8 -13.34 -11.87 2.98
CA VAL A 8 -12.11 -11.55 3.71
C VAL A 8 -12.44 -10.61 4.85
N ILE A 9 -12.17 -11.02 6.08
CA ILE A 9 -12.40 -10.21 7.28
C ILE A 9 -11.09 -9.54 7.68
N GLY A 10 -11.10 -8.20 7.68
CA GLY A 10 -9.97 -7.37 8.04
C GLY A 10 -9.11 -6.93 6.85
N THR A 11 -8.33 -5.87 7.07
CA THR A 11 -7.50 -5.19 6.06
C THR A 11 -6.06 -4.99 6.54
N GLY A 12 -5.55 -5.93 7.35
CA GLY A 12 -4.15 -5.93 7.79
C GLY A 12 -3.17 -6.29 6.66
N SER A 13 -1.87 -6.29 6.94
CA SER A 13 -0.81 -6.51 5.94
C SER A 13 -1.01 -7.80 5.14
N THR A 14 -1.43 -8.88 5.78
CA THR A 14 -1.70 -10.17 5.11
C THR A 14 -2.90 -10.06 4.17
N ALA A 15 -4.00 -9.45 4.63
CA ALA A 15 -5.19 -9.27 3.83
C ALA A 15 -4.93 -8.40 2.59
N VAL A 16 -4.20 -7.28 2.75
CA VAL A 16 -3.84 -6.38 1.64
C VAL A 16 -3.03 -7.09 0.56
N GLN A 17 -2.17 -8.06 0.92
CA GLN A 17 -1.41 -8.86 -0.05
C GLN A 17 -2.24 -10.02 -0.64
N LEU A 18 -3.21 -10.53 0.10
CA LEU A 18 -4.03 -11.67 -0.30
C LEU A 18 -5.19 -11.26 -1.20
N ILE A 19 -5.84 -10.13 -0.90
CA ILE A 19 -7.02 -9.61 -1.62
C ILE A 19 -6.81 -9.56 -3.14
N PRO A 20 -5.70 -9.01 -3.70
CA PRO A 20 -5.50 -9.01 -5.14
C PRO A 20 -5.40 -10.40 -5.76
N LYS A 21 -4.82 -11.35 -5.04
CA LYS A 21 -4.68 -12.74 -5.51
C LYS A 21 -6.00 -13.50 -5.45
N LEU A 22 -6.82 -13.22 -4.45
CA LEU A 22 -8.15 -13.80 -4.33
C LEU A 22 -9.12 -13.23 -5.35
N ALA A 23 -9.10 -11.91 -5.56
CA ALA A 23 -9.93 -11.24 -6.54
C ALA A 23 -9.71 -11.78 -7.96
N ALA A 24 -8.46 -12.12 -8.32
CA ALA A 24 -8.13 -12.70 -9.62
C ALA A 24 -8.75 -14.11 -9.85
N ARG A 25 -9.22 -14.79 -8.81
CA ARG A 25 -9.71 -16.18 -8.85
C ARG A 25 -11.18 -16.32 -8.41
N ALA A 26 -11.69 -15.35 -7.64
CA ALA A 26 -13.05 -15.35 -7.13
C ALA A 26 -14.05 -14.87 -8.19
N THR A 27 -15.26 -15.41 -8.18
CA THR A 27 -16.39 -14.83 -8.92
C THR A 27 -16.95 -13.61 -8.20
N HIS A 28 -16.86 -13.59 -6.88
CA HIS A 28 -17.24 -12.46 -6.05
C HIS A 28 -16.38 -12.43 -4.79
N LEU A 29 -15.82 -11.27 -4.47
CA LEU A 29 -15.02 -11.06 -3.27
C LEU A 29 -15.67 -10.00 -2.39
N THR A 30 -15.93 -10.33 -1.14
CA THR A 30 -16.41 -9.35 -0.13
C THR A 30 -15.30 -9.08 0.87
N VAL A 31 -14.90 -7.82 1.01
CA VAL A 31 -13.88 -7.38 1.98
C VAL A 31 -14.57 -6.63 3.11
N PHE A 32 -14.50 -7.18 4.31
CA PHE A 32 -15.06 -6.56 5.52
C PHE A 32 -13.98 -5.71 6.19
N GLN A 33 -14.17 -4.40 6.19
CA GLN A 33 -13.24 -3.42 6.74
C GLN A 33 -13.86 -2.66 7.90
N ARG A 34 -13.36 -2.89 9.11
CA ARG A 34 -13.73 -2.06 10.27
C ARG A 34 -13.00 -0.72 10.27
N THR A 35 -11.72 -0.73 9.97
CA THR A 35 -10.87 0.49 9.99
C THR A 35 -9.87 0.42 8.84
N PRO A 36 -9.81 1.43 7.95
CA PRO A 36 -8.82 1.48 6.88
C PRO A 36 -7.41 1.67 7.43
N ASN A 37 -6.41 1.28 6.64
CA ASN A 37 -5.01 1.41 6.99
C ASN A 37 -4.30 2.41 6.07
N TRP A 38 -3.21 3.00 6.58
CA TRP A 38 -2.29 3.78 5.76
C TRP A 38 -1.54 2.87 4.80
N VAL A 39 -1.78 3.04 3.50
CA VAL A 39 -1.11 2.27 2.45
C VAL A 39 -0.23 3.20 1.64
N LEU A 40 1.05 2.87 1.59
CA LEU A 40 2.08 3.54 0.81
C LEU A 40 2.46 2.72 -0.43
N PRO A 41 3.03 3.35 -1.47
CA PRO A 41 3.51 2.64 -2.62
C PRO A 41 4.64 1.68 -2.24
N ARG A 42 4.60 0.48 -2.78
CA ARG A 42 5.68 -0.49 -2.66
C ARG A 42 6.74 -0.17 -3.69
N LEU A 43 7.91 0.24 -3.22
CA LEU A 43 9.05 0.61 -4.07
C LEU A 43 9.79 -0.66 -4.55
N GLU A 44 9.09 -1.46 -5.35
CA GLU A 44 9.67 -2.64 -5.98
C GLU A 44 10.06 -2.35 -7.41
N ARG A 45 11.27 -2.79 -7.79
CA ARG A 45 11.68 -2.90 -9.18
C ARG A 45 12.46 -4.19 -9.42
N ARG A 46 12.34 -4.72 -10.61
CA ARG A 46 13.18 -5.86 -11.01
C ARG A 46 14.60 -5.38 -11.22
N TYR A 47 15.56 -6.11 -10.66
CA TYR A 47 16.96 -5.89 -10.94
C TYR A 47 17.25 -6.12 -12.42
N ARG A 48 17.84 -5.11 -13.06
CA ARG A 48 18.30 -5.17 -14.46
C ARG A 48 19.74 -5.67 -14.49
N TRP A 49 20.25 -5.97 -15.66
CA TRP A 49 21.63 -6.47 -15.82
C TRP A 49 22.68 -5.52 -15.23
N PHE A 50 22.52 -4.21 -15.41
CA PHE A 50 23.43 -3.21 -14.87
C PHE A 50 23.40 -3.11 -13.33
N ASP A 51 22.24 -3.32 -12.70
CA ASP A 51 22.14 -3.39 -11.23
C ASP A 51 23.01 -4.55 -10.70
N ARG A 52 22.97 -5.69 -11.41
CA ARG A 52 23.79 -6.86 -11.05
C ARG A 52 25.27 -6.56 -11.25
N ALA A 53 25.65 -5.91 -12.35
CA ALA A 53 27.03 -5.51 -12.59
C ALA A 53 27.56 -4.55 -11.50
N LEU A 54 26.74 -3.56 -11.10
CA LEU A 54 27.09 -2.63 -10.03
C LEU A 54 27.27 -3.31 -8.68
N MET A 55 26.55 -4.40 -8.40
CA MET A 55 26.72 -5.15 -7.14
C MET A 55 28.09 -5.83 -7.01
N HIS A 56 28.82 -6.04 -8.13
CA HIS A 56 30.20 -6.53 -8.10
C HIS A 56 31.25 -5.43 -7.82
N VAL A 57 30.85 -4.15 -7.87
CA VAL A 57 31.75 -3.04 -7.54
C VAL A 57 31.97 -2.99 -6.03
N PRO A 58 33.23 -3.05 -5.54
CA PRO A 58 33.52 -2.97 -4.11
C PRO A 58 32.92 -1.71 -3.48
N GLY A 59 32.22 -1.87 -2.35
CA GLY A 59 31.58 -0.76 -1.63
C GLY A 59 30.20 -0.34 -2.13
N TYR A 60 29.81 -0.65 -3.37
CA TYR A 60 28.50 -0.24 -3.91
C TYR A 60 27.33 -0.79 -3.09
N ALA A 61 27.34 -2.06 -2.76
CA ALA A 61 26.27 -2.68 -1.93
C ALA A 61 26.18 -2.04 -0.54
N ALA A 62 27.33 -1.67 0.05
CA ALA A 62 27.38 -0.98 1.33
C ALA A 62 26.80 0.44 1.21
N ALA A 63 27.14 1.18 0.17
CA ALA A 63 26.61 2.53 -0.09
C ALA A 63 25.09 2.52 -0.29
N VAL A 64 24.58 1.57 -1.08
CA VAL A 64 23.13 1.37 -1.26
C VAL A 64 22.44 1.06 0.07
N ARG A 65 23.02 0.17 0.88
CA ARG A 65 22.48 -0.19 2.20
C ARG A 65 22.45 0.99 3.14
N LEU A 66 23.52 1.79 3.20
CA LEU A 66 23.59 3.00 4.02
C LEU A 66 22.58 4.05 3.55
N GLY A 67 22.42 4.23 2.23
CA GLY A 67 21.41 5.12 1.66
C GLY A 67 19.98 4.71 2.09
N TRP A 68 19.66 3.42 2.00
CA TRP A 68 18.37 2.91 2.48
C TRP A 68 18.19 3.06 3.99
N ALA A 69 19.23 2.78 4.78
CA ALA A 69 19.19 2.96 6.23
C ALA A 69 18.92 4.41 6.61
N GLY A 70 19.65 5.35 5.97
CA GLY A 70 19.44 6.79 6.17
C GLY A 70 18.03 7.26 5.77
N PHE A 71 17.51 6.75 4.64
CA PHE A 71 16.14 7.05 4.20
C PHE A 71 15.10 6.52 5.19
N LEU A 72 15.26 5.28 5.65
CA LEU A 72 14.34 4.69 6.64
C LEU A 72 14.39 5.42 7.97
N GLU A 73 15.60 5.81 8.43
CA GLU A 73 15.75 6.60 9.64
C GLU A 73 15.11 7.99 9.50
N TRP A 74 15.25 8.62 8.34
CA TRP A 74 14.56 9.88 8.06
C TRP A 74 13.03 9.71 8.05
N THR A 75 12.50 8.64 7.45
CA THR A 75 11.05 8.37 7.43
C THR A 75 10.50 8.04 8.82
N ARG A 76 11.33 7.50 9.73
CA ARG A 76 10.96 7.27 11.13
C ARG A 76 10.51 8.57 11.81
N ARG A 77 11.15 9.70 11.48
CA ARG A 77 10.73 11.03 11.97
C ARG A 77 9.34 11.44 11.47
N GLY A 78 8.81 10.76 10.46
CA GLY A 78 7.44 10.99 9.98
C GLY A 78 6.35 10.54 10.95
N PHE A 79 6.71 9.82 12.02
CA PHE A 79 5.77 9.49 13.10
C PHE A 79 5.63 10.65 14.11
N ASP A 80 6.59 11.57 14.14
CA ASP A 80 6.54 12.75 14.99
C ASP A 80 5.71 13.85 14.33
N GLU A 81 4.88 14.54 15.12
CA GLU A 81 4.05 15.64 14.63
C GLU A 81 4.88 16.84 14.20
N GLY A 82 4.41 17.55 13.17
CA GLY A 82 5.07 18.78 12.71
C GLY A 82 6.33 18.58 11.86
N THR A 83 6.74 17.33 11.58
CA THR A 83 7.95 17.08 10.79
C THR A 83 7.71 17.11 9.29
N VAL A 84 8.73 17.54 8.51
CA VAL A 84 8.72 17.50 7.05
C VAL A 84 8.55 16.06 6.54
N ALA A 85 9.18 15.09 7.21
CA ALA A 85 9.04 13.68 6.89
C ALA A 85 7.57 13.21 6.97
N ARG A 86 6.82 13.66 7.99
CA ARG A 86 5.38 13.36 8.12
C ARG A 86 4.57 13.96 6.98
N CYS A 87 4.82 15.24 6.66
CA CYS A 87 4.13 15.90 5.54
C CYS A 87 4.39 15.15 4.22
N PHE A 88 5.63 14.73 3.99
CA PHE A 88 6.00 13.94 2.82
C PHE A 88 5.27 12.59 2.77
N MET A 89 5.28 11.83 3.88
CA MET A 89 4.62 10.52 3.94
C MET A 89 3.10 10.62 3.75
N LEU A 90 2.46 11.63 4.34
CA LEU A 90 1.03 11.89 4.15
C LEU A 90 0.71 12.30 2.71
N ALA A 91 1.52 13.17 2.13
CA ALA A 91 1.38 13.57 0.72
C ALA A 91 1.54 12.36 -0.21
N LEU A 92 2.55 11.51 0.05
CA LEU A 92 2.80 10.29 -0.71
C LEU A 92 1.63 9.29 -0.59
N ALA A 93 1.09 9.09 0.61
CA ALA A 93 -0.05 8.21 0.83
C ALA A 93 -1.31 8.71 0.09
N ARG A 94 -1.60 10.02 0.18
CA ARG A 94 -2.73 10.66 -0.52
C ARG A 94 -2.56 10.57 -2.04
N TRP A 95 -1.38 10.90 -2.54
CA TRP A 95 -1.06 10.82 -3.97
C TRP A 95 -1.19 9.39 -4.50
N HIS A 96 -0.66 8.40 -3.76
CA HIS A 96 -0.74 7.00 -4.12
C HIS A 96 -2.20 6.53 -4.25
N ARG A 97 -3.02 6.79 -3.23
CA ARG A 97 -4.44 6.46 -3.25
C ARG A 97 -5.17 7.17 -4.40
N ALA A 98 -4.98 8.48 -4.52
CA ALA A 98 -5.61 9.28 -5.56
C ALA A 98 -5.24 8.82 -6.97
N ARG A 99 -3.98 8.41 -7.17
CA ARG A 99 -3.50 7.86 -8.45
C ARG A 99 -4.16 6.51 -8.77
N GLN A 100 -4.30 5.65 -7.77
CA GLN A 100 -4.82 4.30 -7.96
C GLN A 100 -6.35 4.24 -8.10
N LEU A 101 -7.04 5.24 -7.57
CA LEU A 101 -8.49 5.38 -7.69
C LEU A 101 -8.92 6.25 -8.90
N ARG A 102 -8.03 6.49 -9.86
CA ARG A 102 -8.39 7.17 -11.11
C ARG A 102 -9.38 6.34 -11.91
N GLY A 103 -10.49 6.97 -12.32
CA GLY A 103 -11.53 6.30 -13.11
C GLY A 103 -12.51 5.45 -12.31
N VAL A 104 -12.42 5.46 -10.97
CA VAL A 104 -13.41 4.79 -10.12
C VAL A 104 -14.69 5.63 -10.06
N THR A 105 -15.83 4.99 -10.33
CA THR A 105 -17.14 5.59 -10.12
C THR A 105 -17.34 5.82 -8.62
N ASP A 106 -17.93 6.95 -8.25
CA ASP A 106 -18.12 7.36 -6.84
C ASP A 106 -16.83 7.42 -6.01
N ARG A 107 -15.80 7.99 -6.62
CA ARG A 107 -14.47 8.13 -6.04
C ARG A 107 -14.50 8.77 -4.65
N ALA A 108 -15.36 9.75 -4.41
CA ALA A 108 -15.40 10.48 -3.14
C ALA A 108 -15.81 9.57 -1.97
N ALA A 109 -16.85 8.75 -2.14
CA ALA A 109 -17.28 7.80 -1.13
C ALA A 109 -16.19 6.72 -0.90
N PHE A 110 -15.54 6.26 -1.98
CA PHE A 110 -14.45 5.30 -1.89
C PHE A 110 -13.21 5.87 -1.16
N GLU A 111 -12.83 7.11 -1.45
CA GLU A 111 -11.75 7.79 -0.74
C GLU A 111 -12.06 8.00 0.74
N ALA A 112 -13.31 8.34 1.08
CA ALA A 112 -13.76 8.47 2.46
C ALA A 112 -13.65 7.13 3.21
N ALA A 113 -14.16 6.05 2.62
CA ALA A 113 -14.09 4.70 3.20
C ALA A 113 -12.65 4.19 3.40
N LEU A 114 -11.70 4.65 2.58
CA LEU A 114 -10.29 4.23 2.60
C LEU A 114 -9.36 5.24 3.32
N THR A 115 -9.91 6.29 3.90
CA THR A 115 -9.13 7.28 4.65
C THR A 115 -9.06 6.88 6.12
N PRO A 116 -7.85 6.60 6.66
CA PRO A 116 -7.72 6.25 8.07
C PRO A 116 -8.12 7.42 8.99
N PRO A 117 -8.99 7.17 10.01
CA PRO A 117 -9.42 8.20 10.96
C PRO A 117 -8.40 8.44 12.10
N TYR A 118 -7.19 7.91 11.96
CA TYR A 118 -6.15 7.99 12.98
C TYR A 118 -4.82 8.50 12.38
N PRO A 119 -3.95 9.10 13.20
CA PRO A 119 -2.65 9.61 12.74
C PRO A 119 -1.75 8.53 12.15
N LEU A 120 -0.90 8.96 11.22
CA LEU A 120 0.15 8.10 10.67
C LEU A 120 1.08 7.64 11.82
N GLY A 121 1.37 6.35 11.87
CA GLY A 121 2.21 5.75 12.91
C GLY A 121 1.45 5.06 14.04
N CYS A 122 0.16 5.33 14.25
CA CYS A 122 -0.64 4.62 15.26
C CYS A 122 -0.85 3.14 14.93
N LYS A 123 -0.77 2.79 13.67
CA LYS A 123 -0.76 1.40 13.19
C LYS A 123 0.35 1.22 12.16
N ARG A 124 0.74 -0.04 11.91
CA ARG A 124 1.75 -0.35 10.88
C ARG A 124 1.33 0.17 9.53
N ILE A 125 2.25 0.85 8.85
CA ILE A 125 2.09 1.25 7.46
C ILE A 125 2.18 0.00 6.58
N ILE A 126 1.29 -0.10 5.61
CA ILE A 126 1.26 -1.20 4.66
C ILE A 126 1.80 -0.71 3.32
N TYR A 127 2.55 -1.54 2.63
CA TYR A 127 3.08 -1.23 1.30
C TYR A 127 2.43 -2.14 0.26
N ALA A 128 1.67 -1.53 -0.68
CA ALA A 128 0.99 -2.26 -1.75
C ALA A 128 0.75 -1.36 -2.96
N ASN A 129 0.81 -1.95 -4.16
CA ASN A 129 0.57 -1.23 -5.42
C ASN A 129 -0.74 -1.66 -6.10
N ASP A 130 -1.30 -2.78 -5.71
CA ASP A 130 -2.43 -3.46 -6.36
C ASP A 130 -3.70 -3.51 -5.50
N TYR A 131 -3.62 -3.08 -4.24
CA TYR A 131 -4.72 -3.16 -3.29
C TYR A 131 -5.91 -2.27 -3.66
N TYR A 132 -5.69 -0.97 -3.84
CA TYR A 132 -6.77 -0.03 -4.16
C TYR A 132 -7.44 -0.31 -5.51
N PRO A 133 -6.70 -0.58 -6.60
CA PRO A 133 -7.32 -0.97 -7.87
C PRO A 133 -8.13 -2.25 -7.78
N THR A 134 -7.71 -3.19 -6.92
CA THR A 134 -8.46 -4.43 -6.71
C THR A 134 -9.79 -4.18 -6.01
N LEU A 135 -9.81 -3.34 -4.98
CA LEU A 135 -11.06 -2.98 -4.29
C LEU A 135 -12.06 -2.28 -5.20
N ALA A 136 -11.60 -1.62 -6.26
CA ALA A 136 -12.43 -0.93 -7.22
C ALA A 136 -12.98 -1.83 -8.35
N GLN A 137 -12.68 -3.13 -8.35
CA GLN A 137 -13.17 -4.06 -9.37
C GLN A 137 -14.67 -4.36 -9.17
N PRO A 138 -15.45 -4.54 -10.26
CA PRO A 138 -16.91 -4.69 -10.17
C PRO A 138 -17.40 -5.90 -9.34
N HIS A 139 -16.58 -6.96 -9.25
CA HIS A 139 -16.90 -8.17 -8.49
C HIS A 139 -16.32 -8.14 -7.06
N VAL A 140 -15.75 -7.02 -6.65
CA VAL A 140 -15.21 -6.82 -5.30
C VAL A 140 -16.08 -5.84 -4.55
N ALA A 141 -16.67 -6.28 -3.45
CA ALA A 141 -17.48 -5.45 -2.56
C ALA A 141 -16.67 -5.09 -1.31
N LEU A 142 -16.56 -3.79 -1.01
CA LEU A 142 -16.01 -3.29 0.24
C LEU A 142 -17.15 -2.98 1.20
N VAL A 143 -17.19 -3.68 2.33
CA VAL A 143 -18.17 -3.48 3.40
C VAL A 143 -17.45 -2.79 4.56
N THR A 144 -17.93 -1.60 4.91
CA THR A 144 -17.46 -0.79 6.05
C THR A 144 -18.58 -0.67 7.07
N GLU A 145 -18.25 -0.65 8.35
CA GLU A 145 -19.19 -0.34 9.43
C GLU A 145 -19.51 1.15 9.45
#